data_a79ee88a76226ecca3560236a274600e
#
_entry.id   a79ee88a76226ecca3560236a274600e
#
_cell.length_a   1.000
_cell.length_b   1.000
_cell.length_c   1.000
_cell.angle_alpha   90.00
_cell.angle_beta   90.00
_cell.angle_gamma   90.00
#
_symmetry.space_group_name_H-M   'P 1'
#
loop_
_entity.id
_entity.type
_entity.pdbx_description
1 polymer ?
#
loop_
_entity_poly.entity_id
_entity_poly.type
_entity_poly.pdbx_seq_one_letter_code
_entity_poly.pdbx_strand_id
1 'polypeptide(L)'
;MSIDAGKGTVVTRTREKDGKEKTSTEHMRLPPDLYNGLVTPIVKNLSPDSAETKVSMIVSTPKPRVITLVMRPMGTTPFSLAGFERKGLQYEIKIELGGIVGLIAPVVGKAPPDIYMWVEGGEVPVFLRETGPLFEGGAILRINLIGPSWPENNR
;
A
#
# COMPACT_ATOMS: atom_id res chain seq x y z
N MET A 1 -1.84 -9.15 -12.94
CA MET A 1 -1.71 -7.89 -13.69
C MET A 1 -0.25 -7.72 -14.11
N SER A 2 0.00 -7.25 -15.33
CA SER A 2 1.32 -6.92 -15.87
C SER A 2 1.28 -5.49 -16.41
N ILE A 3 2.33 -4.71 -16.14
CA ILE A 3 2.43 -3.29 -16.53
C ILE A 3 3.71 -3.11 -17.34
N ASP A 4 3.57 -2.61 -18.56
CA ASP A 4 4.67 -2.16 -19.40
C ASP A 4 4.69 -0.63 -19.41
N ALA A 5 5.54 -0.05 -18.55
CA ALA A 5 5.62 1.40 -18.40
C ALA A 5 6.13 2.11 -19.67
N GLY A 6 7.00 1.46 -20.45
CA GLY A 6 7.54 2.03 -21.69
C GLY A 6 6.50 2.15 -22.80
N LYS A 7 5.54 1.22 -22.84
CA LYS A 7 4.47 1.21 -23.83
C LYS A 7 3.15 1.78 -23.31
N GLY A 8 3.06 2.11 -22.03
CA GLY A 8 1.81 2.56 -21.42
C GLY A 8 0.72 1.48 -21.45
N THR A 9 1.10 0.21 -21.33
CA THR A 9 0.18 -0.91 -21.48
C THR A 9 -0.03 -1.64 -20.16
N VAL A 10 -1.28 -1.87 -19.81
CA VAL A 10 -1.69 -2.64 -18.63
C VAL A 10 -2.49 -3.86 -19.06
N VAL A 11 -2.01 -5.05 -18.73
CA VAL A 11 -2.68 -6.32 -19.00
C VAL A 11 -3.20 -6.91 -17.71
N THR A 12 -4.51 -7.10 -17.61
CA THR A 12 -5.15 -7.79 -16.48
C THR A 12 -5.65 -9.15 -16.91
N ARG A 13 -5.46 -10.14 -16.05
CA ARG A 13 -6.05 -11.48 -16.20
C ARG A 13 -6.95 -11.72 -15.01
N THR A 14 -8.21 -11.97 -15.27
CA THR A 14 -9.24 -12.23 -14.25
C THR A 14 -9.77 -13.63 -14.48
N ARG A 15 -9.94 -14.39 -13.41
CA ARG A 15 -10.62 -15.68 -13.45
C ARG A 15 -12.04 -15.50 -12.96
N GLU A 16 -13.01 -15.80 -13.81
CA GLU A 16 -14.42 -15.72 -13.48
C GLU A 16 -14.83 -16.91 -12.58
N LYS A 17 -16.00 -16.81 -11.94
CA LYS A 17 -16.49 -17.87 -11.03
C LYS A 17 -16.72 -19.22 -11.72
N ASP A 18 -16.97 -19.22 -13.02
CA ASP A 18 -17.11 -20.42 -13.86
C ASP A 18 -15.76 -21.01 -14.30
N GLY A 19 -14.66 -20.43 -13.85
CA GLY A 19 -13.29 -20.88 -14.13
C GLY A 19 -12.69 -20.33 -15.42
N LYS A 20 -13.45 -19.58 -16.22
CA LYS A 20 -12.93 -18.95 -17.45
C LYS A 20 -11.98 -17.83 -17.15
N GLU A 21 -10.90 -17.75 -17.90
CA GLU A 21 -9.95 -16.65 -17.82
C GLU A 21 -10.28 -15.59 -18.87
N LYS A 22 -10.33 -14.35 -18.41
CA LYS A 22 -10.50 -13.17 -19.25
C LYS A 22 -9.25 -12.32 -19.17
N THR A 23 -8.68 -11.99 -20.33
CA THR A 23 -7.56 -11.05 -20.44
C THR A 23 -8.06 -9.74 -21.03
N SER A 24 -7.74 -8.64 -20.39
CA SER A 24 -7.98 -7.28 -20.90
C SER A 24 -6.66 -6.57 -21.04
N THR A 25 -6.50 -5.82 -22.12
CA THR A 25 -5.35 -4.96 -22.37
C THR A 25 -5.83 -3.53 -22.52
N GLU A 26 -5.31 -2.64 -21.69
CA GLU A 26 -5.62 -1.22 -21.70
C GLU A 26 -4.36 -0.42 -22.00
N HIS A 27 -4.51 0.62 -22.84
CA HIS A 27 -3.46 1.60 -23.10
C HIS A 27 -3.78 2.88 -22.33
N MET A 28 -2.84 3.34 -21.53
CA MET A 28 -3.01 4.54 -20.72
C MET A 28 -1.68 5.27 -20.52
N ARG A 29 -1.77 6.57 -20.28
CA ARG A 29 -0.60 7.36 -19.87
C ARG A 29 -0.26 6.99 -18.42
N LEU A 30 0.90 6.38 -18.23
CA LEU A 30 1.41 6.00 -16.92
C LEU A 30 2.25 7.13 -16.33
N PRO A 31 2.06 7.48 -15.05
CA PRO A 31 2.90 8.45 -14.37
C PRO A 31 4.30 7.87 -14.10
N PRO A 32 5.35 8.71 -14.02
CA PRO A 32 6.73 8.26 -13.80
C PRO A 32 6.95 7.70 -12.38
N ASP A 33 6.11 8.09 -11.43
CA ASP A 33 6.11 7.69 -10.02
C ASP A 33 5.20 6.49 -9.73
N LEU A 34 5.14 5.53 -10.65
CA LEU A 34 4.32 4.33 -10.53
C LEU A 34 5.06 3.25 -9.73
N TYR A 35 4.51 2.90 -8.56
CA TYR A 35 5.13 1.98 -7.59
C TYR A 35 4.23 0.81 -7.19
N ASN A 36 3.69 0.09 -8.15
CA ASN A 36 2.85 -1.08 -7.87
C ASN A 36 3.60 -2.15 -7.06
N GLY A 37 2.97 -2.61 -5.97
CA GLY A 37 3.51 -3.68 -5.13
C GLY A 37 4.66 -3.26 -4.20
N LEU A 38 5.04 -1.97 -4.16
CA LEU A 38 6.18 -1.48 -3.39
C LEU A 38 5.80 -0.61 -2.18
N VAL A 39 4.53 -0.64 -1.73
CA VAL A 39 4.05 0.22 -0.62
C VAL A 39 4.87 0.00 0.65
N THR A 40 5.02 -1.24 1.09
CA THR A 40 5.80 -1.56 2.30
C THR A 40 7.27 -1.15 2.19
N PRO A 41 8.01 -1.48 1.12
CA PRO A 41 9.36 -0.96 0.92
C PRO A 41 9.46 0.56 0.93
N ILE A 42 8.50 1.27 0.31
CA ILE A 42 8.49 2.73 0.31
C ILE A 42 8.33 3.24 1.73
N VAL A 43 7.29 2.82 2.46
CA VAL A 43 7.01 3.29 3.82
C VAL A 43 8.19 3.03 4.76
N LYS A 44 8.86 1.90 4.64
CA LYS A 44 10.05 1.58 5.43
C LYS A 44 11.22 2.55 5.22
N ASN A 45 11.27 3.21 4.08
CA ASN A 45 12.36 4.13 3.71
C ASN A 45 11.92 5.61 3.70
N LEU A 46 10.70 5.92 4.14
CA LEU A 46 10.26 7.31 4.27
C LEU A 46 10.92 7.97 5.49
N SER A 47 11.33 9.23 5.31
CA SER A 47 11.77 10.04 6.43
C SER A 47 10.61 10.33 7.39
N PRO A 48 10.82 10.18 8.71
CA PRO A 48 9.81 10.59 9.71
C PRO A 48 9.54 12.09 9.71
N ASP A 49 10.44 12.89 9.15
CA ASP A 49 10.34 14.35 9.10
C ASP A 49 9.66 14.85 7.81
N SER A 50 9.31 13.95 6.89
CA SER A 50 8.61 14.35 5.67
C SER A 50 7.17 14.76 5.98
N ALA A 51 6.67 15.83 5.35
CA ALA A 51 5.28 16.26 5.52
C ALA A 51 4.31 15.22 4.95
N GLU A 52 4.51 14.86 3.71
CA GLU A 52 3.81 13.75 3.03
C GLU A 52 4.60 13.28 1.81
N THR A 53 4.33 12.05 1.41
CA THR A 53 4.87 11.46 0.17
C THR A 53 3.72 10.95 -0.67
N LYS A 54 3.72 11.28 -1.96
CA LYS A 54 2.70 10.80 -2.92
C LYS A 54 3.35 9.86 -3.91
N VAL A 55 2.68 8.76 -4.17
CA VAL A 55 3.09 7.80 -5.21
C VAL A 55 1.86 7.32 -5.97
N SER A 56 2.06 6.97 -7.22
CA SER A 56 1.00 6.45 -8.08
C SER A 56 0.99 4.93 -8.07
N MET A 57 -0.20 4.36 -8.12
CA MET A 57 -0.42 2.92 -8.24
C MET A 57 -1.56 2.62 -9.22
N ILE A 58 -1.45 1.53 -9.98
CA ILE A 58 -2.56 1.01 -10.77
C ILE A 58 -3.31 -0.03 -9.95
N VAL A 59 -4.62 0.14 -9.85
CA VAL A 59 -5.51 -0.85 -9.24
C VAL A 59 -6.20 -1.67 -10.32
N SER A 60 -6.32 -2.98 -10.05
CA SER A 60 -7.00 -3.94 -10.93
C SER A 60 -8.50 -3.92 -10.64
N THR A 61 -9.17 -2.92 -11.15
CA THR A 61 -10.63 -2.86 -11.24
C THR A 61 -11.08 -3.40 -12.60
N PRO A 62 -12.37 -3.55 -12.90
CA PRO A 62 -12.83 -4.00 -14.22
C PRO A 62 -12.17 -3.23 -15.38
N LYS A 63 -11.89 -1.95 -15.15
CA LYS A 63 -10.98 -1.14 -15.98
C LYS A 63 -9.83 -0.64 -15.11
N PRO A 64 -8.58 -1.00 -15.40
CA PRO A 64 -7.43 -0.50 -14.65
C PRO A 64 -7.42 1.02 -14.58
N ARG A 65 -7.11 1.55 -13.41
CA ARG A 65 -7.01 3.00 -13.20
C ARG A 65 -5.84 3.34 -12.30
N VAL A 66 -5.30 4.52 -12.52
CA VAL A 66 -4.28 5.09 -11.63
C VAL A 66 -4.97 5.71 -10.41
N ILE A 67 -4.45 5.40 -9.24
CA ILE A 67 -4.79 6.03 -7.96
C ILE A 67 -3.53 6.65 -7.37
N THR A 68 -3.69 7.58 -6.44
CA THR A 68 -2.59 8.15 -5.67
C THR A 68 -2.65 7.63 -4.23
N LEU A 69 -1.52 7.16 -3.73
CA LEU A 69 -1.33 6.87 -2.32
C LEU A 69 -0.63 8.07 -1.68
N VAL A 70 -1.24 8.62 -0.64
CA VAL A 70 -0.69 9.71 0.16
C VAL A 70 -0.24 9.15 1.49
N MET A 71 1.06 9.14 1.74
CA MET A 71 1.69 8.58 2.93
C MET A 71 2.15 9.69 3.85
N ARG A 72 1.70 9.68 5.11
CA ARG A 72 2.02 10.69 6.12
C ARG A 72 2.57 10.05 7.37
N PRO A 73 3.71 10.52 7.91
CA PRO A 73 4.14 10.13 9.25
C PRO A 73 3.19 10.70 10.30
N MET A 74 2.77 9.84 11.24
CA MET A 74 1.84 10.17 12.33
C MET A 74 2.55 10.26 13.68
N GLY A 75 3.89 10.10 13.69
CA GLY A 75 4.71 10.08 14.89
C GLY A 75 5.01 8.69 15.39
N THR A 76 5.69 8.64 16.53
CA THR A 76 6.18 7.39 17.14
C THR A 76 5.24 6.91 18.22
N THR A 77 4.89 5.64 18.21
CA THR A 77 4.05 5.01 19.21
C THR A 77 4.77 3.82 19.88
N PRO A 78 4.49 3.54 21.17
CA PRO A 78 4.93 2.30 21.79
C PRO A 78 4.39 1.08 21.05
N PHE A 79 5.21 0.06 20.91
CA PHE A 79 4.86 -1.18 20.23
C PHE A 79 5.44 -2.35 20.99
N SER A 80 4.59 -3.29 21.42
CA SER A 80 5.03 -4.52 22.06
C SER A 80 5.07 -5.66 21.03
N LEU A 81 6.22 -6.31 20.90
CA LEU A 81 6.44 -7.42 19.99
C LEU A 81 7.19 -8.52 20.72
N ALA A 82 6.59 -9.72 20.79
CA ALA A 82 7.17 -10.88 21.46
C ALA A 82 7.65 -10.61 22.92
N GLY A 83 6.94 -9.74 23.65
CA GLY A 83 7.28 -9.37 25.03
C GLY A 83 8.35 -8.27 25.16
N PHE A 84 8.84 -7.72 24.05
CA PHE A 84 9.77 -6.60 24.05
C PHE A 84 9.06 -5.29 23.69
N GLU A 85 9.31 -4.25 24.48
CA GLU A 85 8.86 -2.90 24.16
C GLU A 85 9.74 -2.28 23.08
N ARG A 86 9.09 -1.79 22.03
CA ARG A 86 9.70 -1.15 20.88
C ARG A 86 9.02 0.19 20.61
N LYS A 87 9.60 0.98 19.73
CA LYS A 87 8.99 2.20 19.21
C LYS A 87 8.74 2.03 17.72
N GLY A 88 7.50 2.10 17.32
CA GLY A 88 7.11 2.06 15.91
C GLY A 88 6.74 3.44 15.41
N LEU A 89 7.32 3.87 14.31
CA LEU A 89 6.88 5.03 13.56
C LEU A 89 5.63 4.64 12.79
N GLN A 90 4.54 5.33 13.06
CA GLN A 90 3.25 5.10 12.41
C GLN A 90 3.13 5.97 11.16
N TYR A 91 2.68 5.37 10.07
CA TYR A 91 2.29 6.06 8.84
C TYR A 91 0.81 5.85 8.58
N GLU A 92 0.13 6.92 8.16
CA GLU A 92 -1.18 6.89 7.53
C GLU A 92 -1.01 6.84 6.02
N ILE A 93 -1.74 5.95 5.35
CA ILE A 93 -1.73 5.81 3.90
C ILE A 93 -3.16 6.01 3.41
N LYS A 94 -3.41 7.13 2.76
CA LYS A 94 -4.70 7.45 2.15
C LYS A 94 -4.72 7.09 0.68
N ILE A 95 -5.85 6.56 0.24
CA ILE A 95 -6.10 6.25 -1.16
C ILE A 95 -6.90 7.39 -1.77
N GLU A 96 -6.27 8.19 -2.64
CA GLU A 96 -6.94 9.22 -3.41
C GLU A 96 -7.37 8.66 -4.77
N LEU A 97 -8.67 8.60 -4.99
CA LEU A 97 -9.27 8.22 -6.26
C LEU A 97 -9.30 9.45 -7.16
N GLY A 98 -8.53 9.44 -8.23
CA GLY A 98 -8.49 10.57 -9.18
C GLY A 98 -9.81 10.80 -9.92
N GLY A 99 -9.95 11.99 -10.53
CA GLY A 99 -11.09 12.36 -11.36
C GLY A 99 -12.40 12.58 -10.59
N ILE A 100 -13.51 12.50 -11.30
CA ILE A 100 -14.87 12.74 -10.74
C ILE A 100 -15.18 11.75 -9.61
N VAL A 101 -14.72 10.51 -9.72
CA VAL A 101 -14.92 9.48 -8.68
C VAL A 101 -14.30 9.90 -7.36
N GLY A 102 -13.09 10.52 -7.39
CA GLY A 102 -12.43 11.03 -6.19
C GLY A 102 -13.19 12.16 -5.51
N LEU A 103 -13.91 12.98 -6.27
CA LEU A 103 -14.67 14.10 -5.73
C LEU A 103 -15.96 13.66 -5.01
N ILE A 104 -16.63 12.61 -5.50
CA ILE A 104 -17.94 12.19 -4.98
C ILE A 104 -17.86 11.01 -3.98
N ALA A 105 -16.78 10.24 -4.00
CA ALA A 105 -16.62 9.06 -3.15
C ALA A 105 -16.79 9.35 -1.65
N PRO A 106 -16.20 10.43 -1.08
CA PRO A 106 -16.40 10.77 0.32
C PRO A 106 -17.85 11.15 0.63
N VAL A 107 -18.52 11.85 -0.30
CA VAL A 107 -19.90 12.33 -0.11
C VAL A 107 -20.90 11.17 -0.05
N VAL A 108 -20.65 10.11 -0.82
CA VAL A 108 -21.53 8.91 -0.83
C VAL A 108 -21.05 7.79 0.10
N GLY A 109 -20.06 8.06 0.97
CA GLY A 109 -19.52 7.08 1.91
C GLY A 109 -18.77 5.92 1.25
N LYS A 110 -18.28 6.12 0.02
CA LYS A 110 -17.53 5.12 -0.76
C LYS A 110 -16.02 5.36 -0.80
N ALA A 111 -15.52 6.27 0.03
CA ALA A 111 -14.07 6.46 0.14
C ALA A 111 -13.44 5.16 0.70
N PRO A 112 -12.32 4.71 0.13
CA PRO A 112 -11.58 3.60 0.71
C PRO A 112 -11.15 3.94 2.14
N PRO A 113 -11.18 2.98 3.08
CA PRO A 113 -10.67 3.21 4.42
C PRO A 113 -9.15 3.43 4.37
N ASP A 114 -8.67 4.25 5.33
CA ASP A 114 -7.24 4.51 5.46
C ASP A 114 -6.49 3.23 5.90
N ILE A 115 -5.24 3.13 5.45
CA ILE A 115 -4.32 2.07 5.84
C ILE A 115 -3.31 2.67 6.82
N TYR A 116 -3.02 1.95 7.88
CA TYR A 116 -2.00 2.34 8.86
C TYR A 116 -0.89 1.32 8.88
N MET A 117 0.36 1.80 8.83
CA MET A 117 1.55 0.95 8.88
C MET A 117 2.51 1.42 9.96
N TRP A 118 3.08 0.48 10.70
CA TRP A 118 4.10 0.74 11.72
C TRP A 118 5.43 0.13 11.28
N VAL A 119 6.47 0.93 11.41
CA VAL A 119 7.83 0.58 11.03
C VAL A 119 8.76 0.89 12.19
N GLU A 120 9.62 -0.04 12.58
CA GLU A 120 10.75 0.25 13.45
C GLU A 120 11.86 0.87 12.59
N GLY A 121 12.30 2.08 12.95
CA GLY A 121 13.40 2.76 12.27
C GLY A 121 14.74 2.14 12.65
N GLY A 122 15.80 2.51 11.93
CA GLY A 122 17.14 2.05 12.15
C GLY A 122 17.90 1.90 10.84
N GLU A 123 19.11 1.37 10.90
CA GLU A 123 19.93 1.10 9.70
C GLU A 123 19.21 0.14 8.73
N VAL A 124 18.50 -0.84 9.26
CA VAL A 124 17.63 -1.74 8.50
C VAL A 124 16.19 -1.60 9.04
N PRO A 125 15.35 -0.77 8.41
CA PRO A 125 13.98 -0.56 8.88
C PRO A 125 13.16 -1.85 8.81
N VAL A 126 12.35 -2.10 9.85
CA VAL A 126 11.57 -3.33 10.00
C VAL A 126 10.08 -3.03 9.98
N PHE A 127 9.33 -3.76 9.15
CA PHE A 127 7.87 -3.77 9.20
C PHE A 127 7.41 -4.37 10.53
N LEU A 128 6.50 -3.70 11.23
CA LEU A 128 5.94 -4.18 12.51
C LEU A 128 4.48 -4.59 12.38
N ARG A 129 3.68 -3.73 11.76
CA ARG A 129 2.23 -3.91 11.65
C ARG A 129 1.66 -3.18 10.45
N GLU A 130 0.60 -3.72 9.90
CA GLU A 130 -0.31 -3.04 9.00
C GLU A 130 -1.75 -3.24 9.47
N THR A 131 -2.58 -2.21 9.34
CA THR A 131 -4.03 -2.30 9.58
C THR A 131 -4.73 -1.61 8.41
N GLY A 132 -5.58 -2.34 7.73
CA GLY A 132 -6.30 -1.84 6.55
C GLY A 132 -6.99 -2.96 5.79
N PRO A 133 -7.70 -2.64 4.71
CA PRO A 133 -8.29 -3.64 3.84
C PRO A 133 -7.23 -4.21 2.89
N LEU A 134 -7.26 -5.52 2.62
CA LEU A 134 -6.39 -6.14 1.61
C LEU A 134 -6.88 -5.90 0.17
N PHE A 135 -8.14 -5.54 0.00
CA PHE A 135 -8.76 -5.25 -1.29
C PHE A 135 -9.94 -4.29 -1.09
N GLU A 136 -10.37 -3.65 -2.18
CA GLU A 136 -11.49 -2.70 -2.17
C GLU A 136 -12.78 -3.36 -1.62
N GLY A 137 -13.38 -2.75 -0.58
CA GLY A 137 -14.56 -3.29 0.11
C GLY A 137 -14.31 -4.50 0.99
N GLY A 138 -13.05 -4.90 1.20
CA GLY A 138 -12.66 -5.98 2.09
C GLY A 138 -12.78 -5.62 3.56
N ALA A 139 -12.74 -6.65 4.41
CA ALA A 139 -12.66 -6.46 5.85
C ALA A 139 -11.35 -5.77 6.24
N ILE A 140 -11.41 -4.96 7.30
CA ILE A 140 -10.20 -4.39 7.91
C ILE A 140 -9.46 -5.51 8.62
N LEU A 141 -8.25 -5.77 8.19
CA LEU A 141 -7.37 -6.77 8.76
C LEU A 141 -6.20 -6.11 9.48
N ARG A 142 -5.66 -6.83 10.44
CA ARG A 142 -4.42 -6.47 11.12
C ARG A 142 -3.38 -7.55 10.85
N ILE A 143 -2.29 -7.14 10.21
CA ILE A 143 -1.14 -7.98 9.93
C ILE A 143 -0.02 -7.56 10.88
N ASN A 144 0.49 -8.48 11.69
CA ASN A 144 1.59 -8.20 12.60
C ASN A 144 2.80 -9.04 12.21
N LEU A 145 3.99 -8.48 12.43
CA LEU A 145 5.20 -9.27 12.51
C LEU A 145 5.14 -10.13 13.78
N ILE A 146 5.29 -11.44 13.66
CA ILE A 146 5.28 -12.38 14.77
C ILE A 146 6.66 -13.04 14.89
N GLY A 147 7.35 -12.80 16.02
CA GLY A 147 8.55 -13.52 16.42
C GLY A 147 9.64 -13.57 15.35
N PRO A 148 10.22 -12.41 14.91
CA PRO A 148 11.33 -12.48 13.98
C PRO A 148 12.49 -13.24 14.61
N SER A 149 12.88 -14.35 14.01
CA SER A 149 14.16 -14.99 14.34
C SER A 149 15.26 -14.23 13.61
N TRP A 150 16.05 -13.47 14.34
CA TRP A 150 17.26 -12.86 13.80
C TRP A 150 18.36 -13.92 13.78
N PRO A 151 19.19 -13.98 12.73
CA PRO A 151 20.38 -14.81 12.78
C PRO A 151 21.22 -14.34 13.98
N GLU A 152 21.54 -15.27 14.89
CA GLU A 152 22.49 -14.98 15.96
C GLU A 152 23.80 -14.57 15.28
N ASN A 153 24.22 -13.33 15.52
CA ASN A 153 25.55 -12.91 15.15
C ASN A 153 26.54 -13.75 15.99
N ASN A 154 27.01 -14.86 15.44
CA ASN A 154 28.19 -15.53 15.96
C ASN A 154 29.37 -14.53 15.82
N ARG A 155 29.60 -13.79 16.91
CA ARG A 155 30.83 -13.01 17.11
C ARG A 155 31.91 -13.93 17.67
#